data_bc215c6a85e5e9beea41256b62277fe7
#
_entry.id   bc215c6a85e5e9beea41256b62277fe7
#
_cell.length_a   1.000
_cell.length_b   1.000
_cell.length_c   1.000
_cell.angle_alpha   90.00
_cell.angle_beta   90.00
_cell.angle_gamma   90.00
#
_symmetry.space_group_name_H-M   'P 1'
#
loop_
_entity.id
_entity.type
_entity.pdbx_description
1 polymer ?
#
loop_
_entity_poly.entity_id
_entity_poly.type
_entity_poly.pdbx_seq_one_letter_code
_entity_poly.pdbx_strand_id
1 'polypeptide(L)'
;MIVQPISLGVRAIDGLLTCGEGQRLGIFAAAGGGKSTLLATLMRNANADVIVLGLIGERGREVREFIEHDLGEAGLRRSVVVVATSDRPAMERAKASFVATTIAEYFRDQGKRVLLLIDSVTRFARAQREIGLAAGEPPTRRGYPPSVYAQLPRLMERAGQSDKGSITALYTVLAEDEEMTDPIAEETRSILDGHIVLSHALAAANHYPAIDVLRSVSRVMNNIVSEEHRAAAGQVRQWLAKYAEMELLINIGEYKQGQDPAADRAVEKREAIHQWLRQGTHEACDLTQSVEQLTSLSQCA
;
A
#
# COMPACT_ATOMS: atom_id res chain seq x y z
N MET A 1 15.15 -11.42 -9.48
CA MET A 1 13.85 -12.03 -9.07
C MET A 1 13.62 -11.70 -7.61
N ILE A 2 12.37 -11.48 -7.22
CA ILE A 2 11.97 -11.29 -5.82
C ILE A 2 11.84 -12.67 -5.20
N VAL A 3 12.66 -12.96 -4.17
CA VAL A 3 12.76 -14.30 -3.57
C VAL A 3 12.59 -14.31 -2.04
N GLN A 4 12.63 -13.14 -1.41
CA GLN A 4 12.53 -13.01 0.04
C GLN A 4 11.40 -12.05 0.43
N PRO A 5 10.61 -12.38 1.47
CA PRO A 5 9.64 -11.45 2.02
C PRO A 5 10.36 -10.35 2.82
N ILE A 6 9.72 -9.18 2.86
CA ILE A 6 10.10 -8.08 3.75
C ILE A 6 8.96 -7.83 4.73
N SER A 7 9.26 -7.74 6.02
CA SER A 7 8.28 -7.30 7.01
C SER A 7 8.02 -5.81 6.88
N LEU A 8 6.78 -5.45 6.69
CA LEU A 8 6.31 -4.06 6.72
C LEU A 8 5.68 -3.69 8.07
N GLY A 9 5.54 -4.66 8.98
CA GLY A 9 5.06 -4.46 10.33
C GLY A 9 3.58 -4.20 10.47
N VAL A 10 2.79 -4.58 9.47
CA VAL A 10 1.33 -4.51 9.43
C VAL A 10 0.76 -5.90 9.18
N ARG A 11 0.07 -6.48 10.17
CA ARG A 11 -0.45 -7.87 10.12
C ARG A 11 -1.22 -8.19 8.86
N ALA A 12 -2.13 -7.30 8.46
CA ALA A 12 -2.91 -7.49 7.23
C ALA A 12 -2.04 -7.59 5.98
N ILE A 13 -0.92 -6.85 5.92
CA ILE A 13 0.03 -6.89 4.81
C ILE A 13 0.93 -8.11 4.95
N ASP A 14 1.63 -8.23 6.08
CA ASP A 14 2.62 -9.28 6.30
C ASP A 14 1.99 -10.68 6.21
N GLY A 15 0.74 -10.86 6.72
CA GLY A 15 0.05 -12.14 6.72
C GLY A 15 -0.72 -12.48 5.44
N LEU A 16 -1.43 -11.51 4.84
CA LEU A 16 -2.39 -11.78 3.75
C LEU A 16 -1.99 -11.18 2.39
N LEU A 17 -1.01 -10.28 2.36
CA LEU A 17 -0.57 -9.53 1.19
C LEU A 17 0.97 -9.42 1.16
N THR A 18 1.67 -10.42 1.68
CA THR A 18 3.11 -10.40 1.95
C THR A 18 3.90 -9.73 0.83
N CYS A 19 4.63 -8.69 1.22
CA CYS A 19 5.49 -7.93 0.34
C CYS A 19 6.84 -8.62 0.16
N GLY A 20 7.35 -8.65 -1.05
CA GLY A 20 8.71 -9.11 -1.34
C GLY A 20 9.73 -7.98 -1.32
N GLU A 21 10.96 -8.29 -0.93
CA GLU A 21 12.06 -7.35 -1.01
C GLU A 21 12.33 -6.96 -2.46
N GLY A 22 12.28 -5.66 -2.75
CA GLY A 22 12.37 -5.13 -4.12
C GLY A 22 11.03 -5.10 -4.88
N GLN A 23 9.91 -5.40 -4.25
CA GLN A 23 8.59 -5.32 -4.85
C GLN A 23 8.10 -3.87 -4.95
N ARG A 24 7.31 -3.59 -5.99
CA ARG A 24 6.62 -2.32 -6.20
C ARG A 24 5.13 -2.49 -5.93
N LEU A 25 4.62 -1.85 -4.88
CA LEU A 25 3.22 -1.90 -4.47
C LEU A 25 2.54 -0.55 -4.60
N GLY A 26 1.29 -0.54 -5.02
CA GLY A 26 0.42 0.62 -4.97
C GLY A 26 -0.42 0.65 -3.69
N ILE A 27 -0.58 1.82 -3.07
CA ILE A 27 -1.53 2.05 -1.99
C ILE A 27 -2.63 2.97 -2.54
N PHE A 28 -3.79 2.40 -2.79
CA PHE A 28 -4.94 3.10 -3.38
C PHE A 28 -5.88 3.55 -2.26
N ALA A 29 -6.11 4.83 -2.16
CA ALA A 29 -6.90 5.41 -1.09
C ALA A 29 -7.76 6.58 -1.58
N ALA A 30 -9.01 6.64 -1.12
CA ALA A 30 -9.79 7.87 -1.15
C ALA A 30 -9.33 8.82 -0.02
N ALA A 31 -9.74 10.10 -0.11
CA ALA A 31 -9.49 11.05 0.96
C ALA A 31 -10.11 10.57 2.28
N GLY A 32 -9.37 10.67 3.39
CA GLY A 32 -9.85 10.23 4.71
C GLY A 32 -9.78 8.73 4.98
N GLY A 33 -9.25 7.91 4.07
CA GLY A 33 -9.12 6.46 4.22
C GLY A 33 -7.99 5.97 5.14
N GLY A 34 -7.34 6.84 5.94
CA GLY A 34 -6.27 6.44 6.85
C GLY A 34 -4.89 6.26 6.17
N LYS A 35 -4.70 6.81 4.96
CA LYS A 35 -3.45 6.71 4.20
C LYS A 35 -2.22 7.16 4.99
N SER A 36 -2.24 8.37 5.55
CA SER A 36 -1.09 8.94 6.29
C SER A 36 -0.73 8.12 7.51
N THR A 37 -1.72 7.64 8.24
CA THR A 37 -1.56 6.75 9.39
C THR A 37 -0.89 5.43 8.99
N LEU A 38 -1.34 4.83 7.88
CA LEU A 38 -0.72 3.61 7.35
C LEU A 38 0.73 3.85 6.95
N LEU A 39 1.02 4.94 6.19
CA LEU A 39 2.38 5.29 5.78
C LEU A 39 3.30 5.47 6.99
N ALA A 40 2.85 6.18 8.01
CA ALA A 40 3.62 6.36 9.24
C ALA A 40 3.90 5.03 9.97
N THR A 41 2.92 4.13 10.01
CA THR A 41 3.08 2.79 10.59
C THR A 41 4.11 1.98 9.81
N LEU A 42 4.04 1.99 8.48
CA LEU A 42 5.01 1.32 7.60
C LEU A 42 6.43 1.88 7.80
N MET A 43 6.58 3.20 7.87
CA MET A 43 7.88 3.85 8.09
C MET A 43 8.48 3.54 9.45
N ARG A 44 7.67 3.36 10.49
CA ARG A 44 8.16 2.98 11.83
C ARG A 44 8.58 1.52 11.90
N ASN A 45 7.79 0.62 11.30
CA ASN A 45 7.86 -0.81 11.57
C ASN A 45 8.57 -1.61 10.48
N ALA A 46 8.70 -1.08 9.25
CA ALA A 46 9.31 -1.82 8.15
C ALA A 46 10.77 -2.17 8.42
N ASN A 47 11.13 -3.40 8.10
CA ASN A 47 12.49 -3.93 8.20
C ASN A 47 13.33 -3.49 7.00
N ALA A 48 13.61 -2.18 6.93
CA ALA A 48 14.47 -1.56 5.92
C ALA A 48 15.63 -0.84 6.59
N ASP A 49 16.78 -0.77 5.91
CA ASP A 49 17.97 -0.09 6.44
C ASP A 49 17.83 1.44 6.34
N VAL A 50 17.22 1.90 5.24
CA VAL A 50 16.98 3.33 4.95
C VAL A 50 15.58 3.49 4.38
N ILE A 51 14.91 4.56 4.77
CA ILE A 51 13.62 4.96 4.20
C ILE A 51 13.81 6.24 3.41
N VAL A 52 13.29 6.28 2.19
CA VAL A 52 13.23 7.50 1.38
C VAL A 52 11.77 7.84 1.14
N LEU A 53 11.36 9.01 1.61
CA LEU A 53 9.99 9.49 1.48
C LEU A 53 9.94 10.69 0.54
N GLY A 54 9.19 10.59 -0.55
CA GLY A 54 8.86 11.70 -1.45
C GLY A 54 7.44 12.19 -1.18
N LEU A 55 7.30 13.38 -0.58
CA LEU A 55 6.02 14.07 -0.39
C LEU A 55 5.79 15.06 -1.53
N ILE A 56 4.95 14.66 -2.48
CA ILE A 56 4.80 15.35 -3.77
C ILE A 56 3.41 15.97 -3.88
N GLY A 57 3.36 17.29 -3.91
CA GLY A 57 2.12 18.05 -4.10
C GLY A 57 1.17 18.02 -2.90
N GLU A 58 1.64 17.59 -1.73
CA GLU A 58 0.87 17.66 -0.49
C GLU A 58 0.88 19.09 0.08
N ARG A 59 -0.10 19.43 0.91
CA ARG A 59 -0.17 20.75 1.53
C ARG A 59 0.92 20.91 2.58
N GLY A 60 1.53 22.09 2.65
CA GLY A 60 2.61 22.36 3.61
C GLY A 60 2.23 22.08 5.08
N ARG A 61 0.96 22.30 5.46
CA ARG A 61 0.45 21.94 6.79
C ARG A 61 0.46 20.42 7.02
N GLU A 62 -0.04 19.66 6.05
CA GLU A 62 -0.12 18.18 6.14
C GLU A 62 1.29 17.57 6.18
N VAL A 63 2.22 18.13 5.41
CA VAL A 63 3.63 17.74 5.43
C VAL A 63 4.25 17.94 6.82
N ARG A 64 4.02 19.11 7.43
CA ARG A 64 4.55 19.40 8.77
C ARG A 64 3.97 18.45 9.82
N GLU A 65 2.64 18.30 9.82
CA GLU A 65 1.93 17.41 10.74
C GLU A 65 2.43 15.97 10.63
N PHE A 66 2.60 15.46 9.40
CA PHE A 66 3.13 14.12 9.16
C PHE A 66 4.56 13.95 9.71
N ILE A 67 5.45 14.93 9.45
CA ILE A 67 6.85 14.86 9.89
C ILE A 67 6.96 14.97 11.41
N GLU A 68 6.25 15.92 12.02
CA GLU A 68 6.37 16.21 13.46
C GLU A 68 5.63 15.19 14.34
N HIS A 69 4.43 14.74 13.93
CA HIS A 69 3.57 13.90 14.75
C HIS A 69 3.56 12.43 14.31
N ASP A 70 3.39 12.17 13.01
CA ASP A 70 3.23 10.80 12.54
C ASP A 70 4.56 10.06 12.45
N LEU A 71 5.59 10.70 11.89
CA LEU A 71 6.92 10.12 11.72
C LEU A 71 7.76 10.27 13.00
N GLY A 72 7.76 11.46 13.56
CA GLY A 72 8.51 11.79 14.76
C GLY A 72 10.05 11.69 14.60
N GLU A 73 10.78 11.97 15.69
CA GLU A 73 12.24 12.00 15.66
C GLU A 73 12.87 10.63 15.34
N ALA A 74 12.29 9.56 15.89
CA ALA A 74 12.81 8.21 15.68
C ALA A 74 12.70 7.76 14.21
N GLY A 75 11.59 8.08 13.56
CA GLY A 75 11.39 7.80 12.14
C GLY A 75 12.31 8.64 11.25
N LEU A 76 12.53 9.91 11.60
CA LEU A 76 13.41 10.81 10.85
C LEU A 76 14.87 10.35 10.86
N ARG A 77 15.38 9.77 11.95
CA ARG A 77 16.78 9.33 12.07
C ARG A 77 17.19 8.30 11.00
N ARG A 78 16.25 7.52 10.46
CA ARG A 78 16.51 6.51 9.42
C ARG A 78 15.89 6.86 8.08
N SER A 79 15.43 8.11 7.91
CA SER A 79 14.70 8.54 6.74
C SER A 79 15.35 9.72 6.04
N VAL A 80 15.23 9.76 4.72
CA VAL A 80 15.47 10.95 3.89
C VAL A 80 14.10 11.40 3.38
N VAL A 81 13.77 12.67 3.62
CA VAL A 81 12.47 13.23 3.20
C VAL A 81 12.69 14.27 2.11
N VAL A 82 12.09 14.03 0.94
CA VAL A 82 12.08 14.94 -0.21
C VAL A 82 10.70 15.55 -0.30
N VAL A 83 10.60 16.88 -0.23
CA VAL A 83 9.33 17.60 -0.18
C VAL A 83 9.20 18.56 -1.34
N ALA A 84 8.09 18.50 -2.06
CA ALA A 84 7.65 19.53 -3.00
C ALA A 84 6.14 19.75 -2.79
N THR A 85 5.78 20.79 -2.04
CA THR A 85 4.40 21.10 -1.66
C THR A 85 3.53 21.55 -2.83
N SER A 86 2.22 21.57 -2.63
CA SER A 86 1.24 21.87 -3.69
C SER A 86 1.35 23.28 -4.28
N ASP A 87 1.96 24.22 -3.57
CA ASP A 87 2.25 25.59 -4.02
C ASP A 87 3.51 25.72 -4.90
N ARG A 88 4.31 24.64 -5.01
CA ARG A 88 5.52 24.67 -5.83
C ARG A 88 5.19 24.49 -7.31
N PRO A 89 6.03 25.04 -8.22
CA PRO A 89 5.86 24.86 -9.66
C PRO A 89 5.77 23.39 -10.07
N ALA A 90 5.02 23.08 -11.14
CA ALA A 90 4.81 21.72 -11.62
C ALA A 90 6.13 20.99 -11.90
N MET A 91 7.12 21.69 -12.43
CA MET A 91 8.46 21.13 -12.72
C MET A 91 9.17 20.67 -11.43
N GLU A 92 9.09 21.44 -10.35
CA GLU A 92 9.68 21.06 -9.07
C GLU A 92 8.97 19.82 -8.49
N ARG A 93 7.62 19.81 -8.51
CA ARG A 93 6.80 18.69 -8.02
C ARG A 93 7.11 17.40 -8.81
N ALA A 94 7.20 17.48 -10.12
CA ALA A 94 7.55 16.33 -10.95
C ALA A 94 8.99 15.84 -10.68
N LYS A 95 9.96 16.75 -10.65
CA LYS A 95 11.37 16.40 -10.40
C LYS A 95 11.60 15.81 -9.01
N ALA A 96 10.89 16.25 -7.99
CA ALA A 96 11.04 15.75 -6.62
C ALA A 96 10.82 14.23 -6.52
N SER A 97 9.90 13.65 -7.31
CA SER A 97 9.71 12.20 -7.38
C SER A 97 10.96 11.48 -7.91
N PHE A 98 11.57 12.01 -8.95
CA PHE A 98 12.82 11.46 -9.50
C PHE A 98 14.00 11.66 -8.55
N VAL A 99 14.08 12.78 -7.84
CA VAL A 99 15.12 13.04 -6.82
C VAL A 99 15.01 12.01 -5.69
N ALA A 100 13.81 11.77 -5.15
CA ALA A 100 13.59 10.76 -4.12
C ALA A 100 14.03 9.36 -4.61
N THR A 101 13.65 8.99 -5.84
CA THR A 101 14.07 7.71 -6.44
C THR A 101 15.58 7.62 -6.62
N THR A 102 16.24 8.71 -7.07
CA THR A 102 17.70 8.73 -7.21
C THR A 102 18.43 8.60 -5.87
N ILE A 103 17.89 9.19 -4.80
CA ILE A 103 18.44 9.01 -3.44
C ILE A 103 18.27 7.55 -3.00
N ALA A 104 17.13 6.92 -3.30
CA ALA A 104 16.94 5.50 -3.01
C ALA A 104 17.93 4.62 -3.78
N GLU A 105 18.19 4.91 -5.04
CA GLU A 105 19.22 4.22 -5.85
C GLU A 105 20.63 4.37 -5.27
N TYR A 106 20.96 5.56 -4.79
CA TYR A 106 22.26 5.80 -4.15
C TYR A 106 22.49 4.87 -2.95
N PHE A 107 21.48 4.70 -2.08
CA PHE A 107 21.61 3.79 -0.94
C PHE A 107 21.56 2.32 -1.36
N ARG A 108 20.71 1.95 -2.33
CA ARG A 108 20.70 0.60 -2.92
C ARG A 108 22.09 0.21 -3.42
N ASP A 109 22.76 1.11 -4.13
CA ASP A 109 24.09 0.86 -4.72
C ASP A 109 25.19 0.72 -3.66
N GLN A 110 24.91 1.11 -2.41
CA GLN A 110 25.74 0.83 -1.22
C GLN A 110 25.37 -0.48 -0.51
N GLY A 111 24.54 -1.33 -1.12
CA GLY A 111 24.14 -2.61 -0.55
C GLY A 111 23.02 -2.51 0.50
N LYS A 112 22.30 -1.40 0.56
CA LYS A 112 21.20 -1.21 1.53
C LYS A 112 19.87 -1.73 1.01
N ARG A 113 19.04 -2.20 1.94
CA ARG A 113 17.62 -2.44 1.72
C ARG A 113 16.87 -1.14 1.94
N VAL A 114 16.38 -0.55 0.86
CA VAL A 114 15.71 0.75 0.87
C VAL A 114 14.21 0.56 0.77
N LEU A 115 13.45 1.26 1.62
CA LEU A 115 12.02 1.45 1.46
C LEU A 115 11.78 2.83 0.84
N LEU A 116 11.30 2.87 -0.40
CA LEU A 116 10.92 4.09 -1.09
C LEU A 116 9.40 4.29 -0.98
N LEU A 117 8.97 5.43 -0.47
CA LEU A 117 7.57 5.84 -0.46
C LEU A 117 7.40 7.11 -1.29
N ILE A 118 6.48 7.11 -2.26
CA ILE A 118 6.11 8.29 -3.04
C ILE A 118 4.65 8.63 -2.78
N ASP A 119 4.44 9.73 -2.10
CA ASP A 119 3.10 10.25 -1.79
C ASP A 119 2.90 11.63 -2.46
N SER A 120 2.23 11.74 -3.63
CA SER A 120 1.56 10.67 -4.32
C SER A 120 1.87 10.67 -5.83
N VAL A 121 1.73 9.51 -6.43
CA VAL A 121 1.83 9.36 -7.90
C VAL A 121 0.76 10.18 -8.61
N THR A 122 -0.45 10.28 -8.05
CA THR A 122 -1.52 11.12 -8.61
C THR A 122 -1.09 12.59 -8.70
N ARG A 123 -0.39 13.10 -7.68
CA ARG A 123 0.14 14.47 -7.69
C ARG A 123 1.29 14.64 -8.69
N PHE A 124 2.15 13.64 -8.81
CA PHE A 124 3.17 13.59 -9.86
C PHE A 124 2.52 13.64 -11.25
N ALA A 125 1.52 12.81 -11.53
CA ALA A 125 0.80 12.79 -12.79
C ALA A 125 0.11 14.12 -13.10
N ARG A 126 -0.48 14.79 -12.09
CA ARG A 126 -1.07 16.12 -12.23
C ARG A 126 -0.01 17.18 -12.58
N ALA A 127 1.18 17.13 -11.98
CA ALA A 127 2.30 18.01 -12.32
C ALA A 127 2.78 17.77 -13.75
N GLN A 128 2.92 16.52 -14.17
CA GLN A 128 3.27 16.15 -15.54
C GLN A 128 2.21 16.61 -16.56
N ARG A 129 0.92 16.54 -16.18
CA ARG A 129 -0.17 17.07 -17.02
C ARG A 129 0.00 18.58 -17.25
N GLU A 130 0.26 19.36 -16.19
CA GLU A 130 0.51 20.80 -16.33
C GLU A 130 1.68 21.09 -17.26
N ILE A 131 2.79 20.33 -17.16
CA ILE A 131 3.97 20.47 -18.00
C ILE A 131 3.65 20.14 -19.46
N GLY A 132 3.01 18.99 -19.72
CA GLY A 132 2.69 18.56 -21.08
C GLY A 132 1.71 19.49 -21.78
N LEU A 133 0.65 19.93 -21.09
CA LEU A 133 -0.30 20.90 -21.64
C LEU A 133 0.37 22.25 -21.93
N ALA A 134 1.26 22.74 -21.05
CA ALA A 134 2.02 23.96 -21.29
C ALA A 134 3.01 23.83 -22.46
N ALA A 135 3.49 22.62 -22.74
CA ALA A 135 4.31 22.32 -23.91
C ALA A 135 3.51 22.13 -25.21
N GLY A 136 2.17 22.24 -25.15
CA GLY A 136 1.29 22.13 -26.33
C GLY A 136 0.85 20.71 -26.66
N GLU A 137 1.07 19.74 -25.78
CA GLU A 137 0.57 18.37 -26.01
C GLU A 137 -0.97 18.35 -25.97
N PRO A 138 -1.65 17.62 -26.88
CA PRO A 138 -3.10 17.48 -26.82
C PRO A 138 -3.52 16.64 -25.62
N PRO A 139 -4.59 17.03 -24.90
CA PRO A 139 -5.14 16.22 -23.83
C PRO A 139 -5.81 14.94 -24.40
N THR A 140 -5.67 13.83 -23.65
CA THR A 140 -6.33 12.55 -23.94
C THR A 140 -7.33 12.17 -22.82
N ARG A 141 -7.29 10.94 -22.32
CA ARG A 141 -8.21 10.46 -21.27
C ARG A 141 -8.17 11.37 -20.03
N ARG A 142 -9.33 11.86 -19.59
CA ARG A 142 -9.51 12.78 -18.45
C ARG A 142 -8.53 13.98 -18.44
N GLY A 143 -8.15 14.45 -19.63
CA GLY A 143 -7.29 15.63 -19.77
C GLY A 143 -5.79 15.39 -19.55
N TYR A 144 -5.35 14.14 -19.42
CA TYR A 144 -3.93 13.80 -19.32
C TYR A 144 -3.30 13.69 -20.71
N PRO A 145 -2.18 14.39 -20.99
CA PRO A 145 -1.46 14.23 -22.26
C PRO A 145 -0.66 12.91 -22.29
N PRO A 146 -0.29 12.43 -23.49
CA PRO A 146 0.42 11.15 -23.67
C PRO A 146 1.71 11.03 -22.86
N SER A 147 2.43 12.13 -22.68
CA SER A 147 3.69 12.17 -21.92
C SER A 147 3.54 11.69 -20.48
N VAL A 148 2.37 11.89 -19.85
CA VAL A 148 2.12 11.45 -18.47
C VAL A 148 2.25 9.92 -18.39
N TYR A 149 1.62 9.20 -19.30
CA TYR A 149 1.66 7.73 -19.34
C TYR A 149 3.07 7.21 -19.65
N ALA A 150 3.86 7.93 -20.47
CA ALA A 150 5.24 7.58 -20.72
C ALA A 150 6.17 7.81 -19.51
N GLN A 151 5.84 8.76 -18.62
CA GLN A 151 6.68 9.08 -17.46
C GLN A 151 6.39 8.16 -16.26
N LEU A 152 5.19 7.59 -16.13
CA LEU A 152 4.84 6.70 -15.03
C LEU A 152 5.76 5.45 -14.96
N PRO A 153 5.94 4.66 -16.03
CA PRO A 153 6.87 3.54 -16.00
C PRO A 153 8.31 3.98 -15.73
N ARG A 154 8.76 5.11 -16.34
CA ARG A 154 10.12 5.64 -16.13
C ARG A 154 10.42 5.97 -14.67
N LEU A 155 9.41 6.38 -13.90
CA LEU A 155 9.56 6.61 -12.47
C LEU A 155 9.54 5.29 -11.68
N MET A 156 8.56 4.43 -11.95
CA MET A 156 8.26 3.28 -11.08
C MET A 156 9.19 2.09 -11.33
N GLU A 157 9.64 1.86 -12.56
CA GLU A 157 10.50 0.72 -12.89
C GLU A 157 11.93 0.86 -12.41
N ARG A 158 12.32 2.03 -11.89
CA ARG A 158 13.63 2.26 -11.26
C ARG A 158 13.78 1.55 -9.91
N ALA A 159 12.66 1.29 -9.23
CA ALA A 159 12.64 0.48 -8.02
C ALA A 159 12.76 -1.01 -8.34
N GLY A 160 13.29 -1.78 -7.41
CA GLY A 160 13.46 -3.22 -7.55
C GLY A 160 14.76 -3.72 -6.95
N GLN A 161 15.08 -4.97 -7.23
CA GLN A 161 16.34 -5.59 -6.81
C GLN A 161 17.48 -5.28 -7.78
N SER A 162 18.68 -5.11 -7.25
CA SER A 162 19.94 -5.06 -8.01
C SER A 162 20.89 -6.16 -7.53
N ASP A 163 22.10 -6.18 -8.07
CA ASP A 163 23.19 -7.02 -7.64
C ASP A 163 23.82 -6.60 -6.30
N LYS A 164 23.51 -5.42 -5.81
CA LYS A 164 24.09 -4.84 -4.58
C LYS A 164 23.08 -4.74 -3.43
N GLY A 165 21.89 -4.26 -3.71
CA GLY A 165 20.85 -4.01 -2.72
C GLY A 165 19.47 -3.95 -3.36
N SER A 166 18.48 -3.47 -2.62
CA SER A 166 17.09 -3.46 -3.08
C SER A 166 16.38 -2.14 -2.80
N ILE A 167 15.41 -1.82 -3.65
CA ILE A 167 14.42 -0.76 -3.40
C ILE A 167 13.05 -1.40 -3.41
N THR A 168 12.46 -1.60 -2.25
CA THR A 168 11.03 -1.90 -2.11
C THR A 168 10.27 -0.60 -2.18
N ALA A 169 9.34 -0.47 -3.12
CA ALA A 169 8.66 0.80 -3.36
C ALA A 169 7.16 0.74 -3.08
N LEU A 170 6.66 1.73 -2.36
CA LEU A 170 5.25 1.97 -2.09
C LEU A 170 4.81 3.27 -2.75
N TYR A 171 3.90 3.18 -3.69
CA TYR A 171 3.37 4.31 -4.46
C TYR A 171 1.93 4.58 -4.06
N THR A 172 1.66 5.73 -3.46
CA THR A 172 0.28 6.07 -3.14
C THR A 172 -0.44 6.65 -4.36
N VAL A 173 -1.68 6.25 -4.52
CA VAL A 173 -2.58 6.70 -5.58
C VAL A 173 -3.87 7.17 -4.93
N LEU A 174 -4.24 8.42 -5.22
CA LEU A 174 -5.53 8.97 -4.78
C LEU A 174 -6.61 8.48 -5.73
N ALA A 175 -7.47 7.60 -5.26
CA ALA A 175 -8.64 7.14 -5.98
C ALA A 175 -9.80 8.10 -5.67
N GLU A 176 -10.46 8.63 -6.72
CA GLU A 176 -11.64 9.50 -6.57
C GLU A 176 -12.91 8.67 -6.31
N ASP A 177 -12.90 7.41 -6.73
CA ASP A 177 -13.97 6.44 -6.55
C ASP A 177 -13.42 5.11 -5.99
N GLU A 178 -14.31 4.32 -5.38
CA GLU A 178 -13.95 2.99 -4.88
C GLU A 178 -13.63 1.99 -6.01
N GLU A 179 -14.16 2.21 -7.21
CA GLU A 179 -13.91 1.36 -8.37
C GLU A 179 -12.55 1.61 -9.01
N MET A 180 -11.86 2.68 -8.61
CA MET A 180 -10.53 3.08 -9.13
C MET A 180 -10.50 3.23 -10.65
N THR A 181 -11.54 3.84 -11.22
CA THR A 181 -11.70 4.05 -12.67
C THR A 181 -10.87 5.22 -13.22
N ASP A 182 -10.10 5.90 -12.37
CA ASP A 182 -9.18 6.94 -12.78
C ASP A 182 -8.06 6.37 -13.66
N PRO A 183 -7.77 6.98 -14.84
CA PRO A 183 -6.76 6.48 -15.77
C PRO A 183 -5.35 6.34 -15.16
N ILE A 184 -5.00 7.22 -14.21
CA ILE A 184 -3.69 7.12 -13.52
C ILE A 184 -3.69 5.94 -12.54
N ALA A 185 -4.82 5.66 -11.89
CA ALA A 185 -4.97 4.50 -11.03
C ALA A 185 -4.88 3.20 -11.83
N GLU A 186 -5.56 3.11 -12.98
CA GLU A 186 -5.49 1.96 -13.88
C GLU A 186 -4.07 1.72 -14.40
N GLU A 187 -3.42 2.77 -14.90
CA GLU A 187 -2.05 2.69 -15.43
C GLU A 187 -1.06 2.29 -14.34
N THR A 188 -1.13 2.92 -13.18
CA THR A 188 -0.28 2.59 -12.03
C THR A 188 -0.43 1.12 -11.63
N ARG A 189 -1.67 0.62 -11.55
CA ARG A 189 -1.95 -0.78 -11.21
C ARG A 189 -1.38 -1.77 -12.23
N SER A 190 -1.32 -1.40 -13.50
CA SER A 190 -0.76 -2.25 -14.56
C SER A 190 0.76 -2.41 -14.45
N ILE A 191 1.46 -1.36 -14.02
CA ILE A 191 2.92 -1.32 -13.90
C ILE A 191 3.41 -2.05 -12.64
N LEU A 192 2.63 -2.01 -11.55
CA LEU A 192 3.05 -2.48 -10.23
C LEU A 192 2.88 -3.99 -10.03
N ASP A 193 3.63 -4.54 -9.08
CA ASP A 193 3.63 -5.97 -8.73
C ASP A 193 2.54 -6.33 -7.69
N GLY A 194 1.60 -5.43 -7.46
CA GLY A 194 0.47 -5.60 -6.54
C GLY A 194 -0.07 -4.26 -6.03
N HIS A 195 -1.16 -4.33 -5.27
CA HIS A 195 -1.80 -3.14 -4.73
C HIS A 195 -2.53 -3.43 -3.41
N ILE A 196 -2.59 -2.42 -2.57
CA ILE A 196 -3.32 -2.37 -1.31
C ILE A 196 -4.41 -1.32 -1.47
N VAL A 197 -5.64 -1.70 -1.22
CA VAL A 197 -6.82 -0.82 -1.28
C VAL A 197 -7.24 -0.44 0.12
N LEU A 198 -7.36 0.86 0.40
CA LEU A 198 -7.94 1.36 1.64
C LEU A 198 -9.43 1.63 1.46
N SER A 199 -10.25 1.05 2.33
CA SER A 199 -11.70 1.16 2.32
C SER A 199 -12.17 2.31 3.21
N HIS A 200 -12.96 3.22 2.63
CA HIS A 200 -13.62 4.27 3.41
C HIS A 200 -14.64 3.69 4.41
N ALA A 201 -15.33 2.60 4.03
CA ALA A 201 -16.29 1.94 4.91
C ALA A 201 -15.63 1.35 6.17
N LEU A 202 -14.44 0.71 6.03
CA LEU A 202 -13.67 0.23 7.17
C LEU A 202 -13.18 1.38 8.05
N ALA A 203 -12.70 2.48 7.44
CA ALA A 203 -12.28 3.67 8.18
C ALA A 203 -13.45 4.30 8.96
N ALA A 204 -14.62 4.43 8.35
CA ALA A 204 -15.85 4.92 9.00
C ALA A 204 -16.30 4.02 10.14
N ALA A 205 -16.06 2.70 10.06
CA ALA A 205 -16.29 1.73 11.12
C ALA A 205 -15.20 1.68 12.19
N ASN A 206 -14.25 2.64 12.18
CA ASN A 206 -13.09 2.68 13.09
C ASN A 206 -12.25 1.39 13.06
N HIS A 207 -12.15 0.76 11.89
CA HIS A 207 -11.30 -0.40 11.65
C HIS A 207 -9.99 0.06 11.00
N TYR A 208 -8.90 0.04 11.77
CA TYR A 208 -7.58 0.46 11.29
C TYR A 208 -6.54 -0.65 11.50
N PRO A 209 -5.59 -0.82 10.52
CA PRO A 209 -5.56 -0.14 9.24
C PRO A 209 -6.78 -0.50 8.38
N ALA A 210 -7.31 0.46 7.62
CA ALA A 210 -8.54 0.27 6.84
C ALA A 210 -8.29 -0.47 5.51
N ILE A 211 -7.52 -1.57 5.55
CA ILE A 211 -7.13 -2.35 4.38
C ILE A 211 -8.25 -3.29 3.96
N ASP A 212 -8.76 -3.11 2.74
CA ASP A 212 -9.64 -4.09 2.12
C ASP A 212 -8.80 -5.25 1.55
N VAL A 213 -8.74 -6.33 2.32
CA VAL A 213 -7.96 -7.52 1.98
C VAL A 213 -8.46 -8.19 0.70
N LEU A 214 -9.76 -8.22 0.47
CA LEU A 214 -10.35 -8.91 -0.70
C LEU A 214 -10.07 -8.18 -2.00
N ARG A 215 -10.00 -6.85 -1.96
CA ARG A 215 -9.69 -5.99 -3.12
C ARG A 215 -8.18 -5.77 -3.30
N SER A 216 -7.36 -6.25 -2.37
CA SER A 216 -5.90 -6.10 -2.37
C SER A 216 -5.21 -7.36 -2.85
N VAL A 217 -4.06 -7.21 -3.52
CA VAL A 217 -3.27 -8.34 -4.04
C VAL A 217 -1.77 -8.05 -4.00
N SER A 218 -0.98 -9.04 -3.58
CA SER A 218 0.46 -9.13 -3.84
C SER A 218 0.71 -10.22 -4.88
N ARG A 219 1.22 -9.85 -6.06
CA ARG A 219 1.47 -10.81 -7.15
C ARG A 219 2.65 -11.73 -6.86
N VAL A 220 3.51 -11.37 -5.92
CA VAL A 220 4.71 -12.15 -5.58
C VAL A 220 4.53 -13.02 -4.35
N MET A 221 3.51 -12.79 -3.51
CA MET A 221 3.32 -13.50 -2.25
C MET A 221 3.45 -15.02 -2.37
N ASN A 222 2.76 -15.61 -3.34
CA ASN A 222 2.75 -17.06 -3.53
C ASN A 222 4.13 -17.69 -3.82
N ASN A 223 5.10 -16.88 -4.27
CA ASN A 223 6.43 -17.33 -4.63
C ASN A 223 7.46 -17.15 -3.49
N ILE A 224 7.12 -16.38 -2.46
CA ILE A 224 8.05 -15.96 -1.41
C ILE A 224 7.65 -16.43 -0.01
N VAL A 225 6.44 -16.99 0.16
CA VAL A 225 5.96 -17.51 1.44
C VAL A 225 5.99 -19.04 1.47
N SER A 226 6.02 -19.62 2.68
CA SER A 226 5.89 -21.06 2.87
C SER A 226 4.51 -21.56 2.44
N GLU A 227 4.40 -22.88 2.18
CA GLU A 227 3.14 -23.51 1.83
C GLU A 227 2.11 -23.41 2.96
N GLU A 228 2.57 -23.53 4.21
CA GLU A 228 1.73 -23.37 5.40
C GLU A 228 1.15 -21.96 5.50
N HIS A 229 1.99 -20.94 5.34
CA HIS A 229 1.56 -19.54 5.33
C HIS A 229 0.53 -19.28 4.20
N ARG A 230 0.83 -19.76 2.99
CA ARG A 230 -0.08 -19.63 1.84
C ARG A 230 -1.43 -20.28 2.07
N ALA A 231 -1.45 -21.48 2.67
CA ALA A 231 -2.68 -22.19 3.01
C ALA A 231 -3.50 -21.43 4.05
N ALA A 232 -2.86 -20.95 5.13
CA ALA A 232 -3.52 -20.15 6.17
C ALA A 232 -4.10 -18.85 5.61
N ALA A 233 -3.34 -18.12 4.82
CA ALA A 233 -3.81 -16.89 4.17
C ALA A 233 -4.98 -17.16 3.21
N GLY A 234 -4.90 -18.22 2.43
CA GLY A 234 -5.98 -18.67 1.54
C GLY A 234 -7.26 -18.97 2.29
N GLN A 235 -7.17 -19.70 3.40
CA GLN A 235 -8.33 -20.05 4.25
C GLN A 235 -9.00 -18.81 4.84
N VAL A 236 -8.22 -17.88 5.41
CA VAL A 236 -8.78 -16.64 5.99
C VAL A 236 -9.44 -15.77 4.90
N ARG A 237 -8.82 -15.66 3.72
CA ARG A 237 -9.43 -14.94 2.58
C ARG A 237 -10.73 -15.59 2.11
N GLN A 238 -10.82 -16.94 2.10
CA GLN A 238 -12.06 -17.65 1.77
C GLN A 238 -13.18 -17.34 2.76
N TRP A 239 -12.89 -17.31 4.07
CA TRP A 239 -13.89 -16.94 5.08
C TRP A 239 -14.35 -15.49 4.93
N LEU A 240 -13.43 -14.56 4.70
CA LEU A 240 -13.79 -13.16 4.43
C LEU A 240 -14.68 -13.02 3.20
N ALA A 241 -14.33 -13.70 2.09
CA ALA A 241 -15.12 -13.67 0.86
C ALA A 241 -16.50 -14.29 1.07
N LYS A 242 -16.57 -15.44 1.74
CA LYS A 242 -17.85 -16.11 2.03
C LYS A 242 -18.73 -15.27 2.93
N TYR A 243 -18.16 -14.61 3.95
CA TYR A 243 -18.93 -13.68 4.78
C TYR A 243 -19.49 -12.51 3.96
N ALA A 244 -18.68 -11.91 3.09
CA ALA A 244 -19.13 -10.81 2.23
C ALA A 244 -20.30 -11.22 1.29
N GLU A 245 -20.30 -12.45 0.77
CA GLU A 245 -21.43 -12.99 0.00
C GLU A 245 -22.72 -13.09 0.84
N MET A 246 -22.56 -13.46 2.12
CA MET A 246 -23.69 -13.70 3.04
C MET A 246 -24.17 -12.46 3.77
N GLU A 247 -23.40 -11.38 3.76
CA GLU A 247 -23.64 -10.18 4.60
C GLU A 247 -25.06 -9.61 4.43
N LEU A 248 -25.55 -9.55 3.18
CA LEU A 248 -26.91 -9.08 2.90
C LEU A 248 -27.96 -10.00 3.55
N LEU A 249 -27.80 -11.32 3.40
CA LEU A 249 -28.75 -12.31 3.96
C LEU A 249 -28.75 -12.29 5.49
N ILE A 250 -27.59 -12.07 6.09
CA ILE A 250 -27.45 -11.93 7.55
C ILE A 250 -28.18 -10.66 8.02
N ASN A 251 -27.97 -9.52 7.35
CA ASN A 251 -28.56 -8.25 7.72
C ASN A 251 -30.09 -8.21 7.61
N ILE A 252 -30.67 -8.94 6.65
CA ILE A 252 -32.14 -9.03 6.49
C ILE A 252 -32.76 -10.20 7.28
N GLY A 253 -31.94 -10.98 8.02
CA GLY A 253 -32.42 -12.08 8.87
C GLY A 253 -32.80 -13.38 8.11
N GLU A 254 -32.41 -13.51 6.86
CA GLU A 254 -32.67 -14.71 6.03
C GLU A 254 -31.59 -15.80 6.19
N TYR A 255 -30.45 -15.47 6.80
CA TYR A 255 -29.41 -16.45 7.13
C TYR A 255 -29.91 -17.43 8.22
N LYS A 256 -29.73 -18.73 7.97
CA LYS A 256 -30.05 -19.80 8.93
C LYS A 256 -28.84 -20.67 9.16
N GLN A 257 -28.37 -20.71 10.41
CA GLN A 257 -27.28 -21.59 10.80
C GLN A 257 -27.60 -23.05 10.52
N GLY A 258 -26.63 -23.82 10.06
CA GLY A 258 -26.73 -25.25 9.75
C GLY A 258 -27.13 -25.55 8.29
N GLN A 259 -27.44 -24.53 7.45
CA GLN A 259 -27.78 -24.75 6.03
C GLN A 259 -26.54 -24.79 5.12
N ASP A 260 -25.53 -23.97 5.44
CA ASP A 260 -24.27 -23.89 4.68
C ASP A 260 -23.09 -23.92 5.69
N PRO A 261 -22.38 -25.06 5.82
CA PRO A 261 -21.26 -25.17 6.76
C PRO A 261 -20.12 -24.17 6.48
N ALA A 262 -19.93 -23.75 5.23
CA ALA A 262 -18.94 -22.76 4.88
C ALA A 262 -19.33 -21.36 5.34
N ALA A 263 -20.63 -21.02 5.21
CA ALA A 263 -21.16 -19.76 5.74
C ALA A 263 -21.15 -19.73 7.28
N ASP A 264 -21.54 -20.83 7.92
CA ASP A 264 -21.50 -20.94 9.39
C ASP A 264 -20.08 -20.69 9.92
N ARG A 265 -19.08 -21.29 9.30
CA ARG A 265 -17.67 -21.12 9.66
C ARG A 265 -17.20 -19.68 9.41
N ALA A 266 -17.59 -19.07 8.30
CA ALA A 266 -17.24 -17.68 7.99
C ALA A 266 -17.83 -16.70 9.02
N VAL A 267 -19.06 -16.92 9.45
CA VAL A 267 -19.73 -16.13 10.49
C VAL A 267 -19.04 -16.31 11.85
N GLU A 268 -18.73 -17.55 12.23
CA GLU A 268 -18.03 -17.87 13.48
C GLU A 268 -16.65 -17.18 13.56
N LYS A 269 -15.88 -17.23 12.48
CA LYS A 269 -14.50 -16.70 12.44
C LYS A 269 -14.40 -15.20 12.24
N ARG A 270 -15.49 -14.54 11.81
CA ARG A 270 -15.50 -13.11 11.45
C ARG A 270 -14.88 -12.21 12.51
N GLU A 271 -15.35 -12.32 13.75
CA GLU A 271 -14.90 -11.41 14.81
C GLU A 271 -13.41 -11.60 15.12
N ALA A 272 -12.95 -12.85 15.21
CA ALA A 272 -11.54 -13.17 15.45
C ALA A 272 -10.63 -12.64 14.32
N ILE A 273 -11.08 -12.78 13.05
CA ILE A 273 -10.37 -12.23 11.89
C ILE A 273 -10.31 -10.71 11.97
N HIS A 274 -11.41 -10.03 12.24
CA HIS A 274 -11.46 -8.58 12.36
C HIS A 274 -10.60 -8.06 13.52
N GLN A 275 -10.56 -8.75 14.66
CA GLN A 275 -9.69 -8.41 15.79
C GLN A 275 -8.21 -8.54 15.40
N TRP A 276 -7.84 -9.60 14.68
CA TRP A 276 -6.48 -9.79 14.19
C TRP A 276 -6.07 -8.75 13.13
N LEU A 277 -6.99 -8.35 12.26
CA LEU A 277 -6.74 -7.33 11.24
C LEU A 277 -6.59 -5.92 11.82
N ARG A 278 -7.25 -5.62 12.94
CA ARG A 278 -7.09 -4.33 13.63
C ARG A 278 -5.76 -4.27 14.33
N GLN A 279 -5.03 -3.20 14.07
CA GLN A 279 -3.70 -2.97 14.65
C GLN A 279 -3.55 -1.51 15.05
N GLY A 280 -3.10 -1.27 16.27
CA GLY A 280 -2.81 0.09 16.75
C GLY A 280 -1.63 0.72 15.98
N THR A 281 -1.64 2.04 15.83
CA THR A 281 -0.61 2.78 15.07
C THR A 281 0.80 2.63 15.64
N HIS A 282 0.92 2.34 16.93
CA HIS A 282 2.20 2.10 17.64
C HIS A 282 2.46 0.63 17.95
N GLU A 283 1.55 -0.24 17.55
CA GLU A 283 1.70 -1.68 17.74
C GLU A 283 2.69 -2.22 16.69
N ALA A 284 3.82 -2.72 17.16
CA ALA A 284 4.79 -3.40 16.31
C ALA A 284 4.43 -4.89 16.22
N CYS A 285 4.43 -5.42 15.01
CA CYS A 285 4.27 -6.85 14.76
C CYS A 285 5.16 -7.21 13.57
N ASP A 286 6.08 -8.14 13.74
CA ASP A 286 6.93 -8.57 12.63
C ASP A 286 6.25 -9.65 11.78
N LEU A 287 6.89 -10.01 10.66
CA LEU A 287 6.38 -11.02 9.74
C LEU A 287 6.16 -12.37 10.42
N THR A 288 7.10 -12.81 11.26
CA THR A 288 7.03 -14.12 11.94
C THR A 288 5.82 -14.18 12.87
N GLN A 289 5.67 -13.17 13.71
CA GLN A 289 4.53 -13.04 14.63
C GLN A 289 3.19 -12.97 13.87
N SER A 290 3.15 -12.21 12.77
CA SER A 290 1.96 -12.09 11.93
C SER A 290 1.55 -13.45 11.33
N VAL A 291 2.51 -14.23 10.86
CA VAL A 291 2.29 -15.55 10.26
C VAL A 291 1.88 -16.59 11.31
N GLU A 292 2.53 -16.62 12.49
CA GLU A 292 2.17 -17.52 13.59
C GLU A 292 0.72 -17.28 14.06
N GLN A 293 0.34 -16.02 14.25
CA GLN A 293 -1.02 -15.65 14.63
C GLN A 293 -2.03 -16.04 13.54
N LEU A 294 -1.71 -15.79 12.27
CA LEU A 294 -2.55 -16.15 11.13
C LEU A 294 -2.75 -17.67 11.04
N THR A 295 -1.68 -18.44 11.20
CA THR A 295 -1.73 -19.91 11.18
C THR A 295 -2.59 -20.45 12.32
N SER A 296 -2.41 -19.93 13.53
CA SER A 296 -3.25 -20.27 14.67
C SER A 296 -4.72 -19.96 14.39
N LEU A 297 -5.03 -18.77 13.84
CA LEU A 297 -6.39 -18.36 13.49
C LEU A 297 -7.02 -19.29 12.45
N SER A 298 -6.25 -19.79 11.49
CA SER A 298 -6.72 -20.71 10.44
C SER A 298 -6.95 -22.14 10.92
N GLN A 299 -6.26 -22.57 11.99
CA GLN A 299 -6.32 -23.93 12.53
C GLN A 299 -7.32 -24.11 13.67
N CYS A 300 -7.72 -23.02 14.35
CA CYS A 300 -8.73 -23.12 15.40
C CYS A 300 -10.04 -23.69 14.82
N ALA A 301 -10.35 -24.91 15.20
CA ALA A 301 -11.51 -25.68 14.76
C ALA A 301 -12.81 -25.11 15.37
#